data_d0565b6cccf58534eecc1673ad9898b1
#
_entry.id   d0565b6cccf58534eecc1673ad9898b1
#
_cell.length_a   1.000
_cell.length_b   1.000
_cell.length_c   1.000
_cell.angle_alpha   90.00
_cell.angle_beta   90.00
_cell.angle_gamma   90.00
#
_symmetry.space_group_name_H-M   'P 1'
#
loop_
_entity.id
_entity.type
_entity.pdbx_description
1 polymer ?
#
loop_
_entity_poly.entity_id
_entity_poly.type
_entity_poly.pdbx_seq_one_letter_code
_entity_poly.pdbx_strand_id
1 'polypeptide(L)'
;MSYYFMIDTYIPENGNREEYDFYIEKVKPIVEKYGGEYLVRTEKIQYLSEERQPQRVILIRFAEKEALDACFSSEEYRAIMMKRVNSVDARAVIVEGV
;
A
#
# COMPACT_ATOMS: atom_id res chain seq x y z
N MET A 1 -15.23 -11.04 -9.63
CA MET A 1 -14.30 -11.42 -8.56
C MET A 1 -13.50 -10.22 -8.11
N SER A 2 -13.20 -10.17 -6.81
CA SER A 2 -12.41 -9.06 -6.27
C SER A 2 -10.93 -9.28 -6.50
N TYR A 3 -10.18 -8.18 -6.52
CA TYR A 3 -8.73 -8.21 -6.59
C TYR A 3 -8.18 -7.49 -5.37
N TYR A 4 -7.10 -8.01 -4.81
CA TYR A 4 -6.50 -7.49 -3.60
C TYR A 4 -5.10 -7.01 -3.86
N PHE A 5 -4.79 -5.85 -3.34
CA PHE A 5 -3.45 -5.28 -3.35
C PHE A 5 -2.91 -5.41 -1.94
N MET A 6 -1.91 -6.26 -1.77
CA MET A 6 -1.34 -6.59 -0.46
C MET A 6 0.06 -6.03 -0.38
N ILE A 7 0.33 -5.24 0.64
CA ILE A 7 1.62 -4.57 0.80
C ILE A 7 2.21 -4.83 2.17
N ASP A 8 3.45 -5.34 2.18
CA ASP A 8 4.29 -5.39 3.37
C ASP A 8 5.25 -4.23 3.29
N THR A 9 5.25 -3.34 4.28
CA THR A 9 6.12 -2.17 4.29
C THR A 9 7.18 -2.30 5.36
N TYR A 10 8.44 -2.23 4.94
CA TYR A 10 9.61 -2.26 5.83
C TYR A 10 10.14 -0.83 5.92
N ILE A 11 10.14 -0.30 7.13
CA ILE A 11 10.53 1.09 7.37
C ILE A 11 11.92 1.09 7.98
N PRO A 12 12.96 1.57 7.24
CA PRO A 12 14.31 1.61 7.79
C PRO A 12 14.39 2.54 9.01
N GLU A 13 15.24 2.18 9.98
CA GLU A 13 15.41 2.99 11.20
C GLU A 13 15.86 4.41 10.89
N ASN A 14 16.74 4.55 9.89
CA ASN A 14 17.24 5.86 9.46
C ASN A 14 16.51 6.38 8.23
N GLY A 15 15.35 5.82 7.92
CA GLY A 15 14.53 6.27 6.80
C GLY A 15 13.81 7.58 7.10
N ASN A 16 13.32 8.22 6.05
CA ASN A 16 12.56 9.45 6.19
C ASN A 16 11.09 9.13 6.46
N ARG A 17 10.74 8.98 7.73
CA ARG A 17 9.38 8.66 8.17
C ARG A 17 8.38 9.75 7.76
N GLU A 18 8.81 11.01 7.75
CA GLU A 18 7.93 12.11 7.37
C GLU A 18 7.45 11.99 5.92
N GLU A 19 8.35 11.63 5.00
CA GLU A 19 7.97 11.43 3.60
C GLU A 19 6.98 10.28 3.46
N TYR A 20 7.19 9.19 4.20
CA TYR A 20 6.28 8.06 4.17
C TYR A 20 4.92 8.43 4.75
N ASP A 21 4.90 9.15 5.87
CA ASP A 21 3.64 9.58 6.49
C ASP A 21 2.86 10.52 5.56
N PHE A 22 3.56 11.40 4.86
CA PHE A 22 2.95 12.25 3.84
C PHE A 22 2.31 11.40 2.74
N TYR A 23 3.04 10.39 2.24
CA TYR A 23 2.55 9.49 1.22
C TYR A 23 1.28 8.76 1.70
N ILE A 24 1.32 8.20 2.90
CA ILE A 24 0.21 7.42 3.46
C ILE A 24 -1.05 8.28 3.60
N GLU A 25 -0.90 9.53 4.00
CA GLU A 25 -2.02 10.47 4.10
C GLU A 25 -2.62 10.80 2.73
N LYS A 26 -1.77 11.00 1.72
CA LYS A 26 -2.22 11.41 0.39
C LYS A 26 -2.75 10.25 -0.45
N VAL A 27 -2.24 9.04 -0.25
CA VAL A 27 -2.62 7.91 -1.09
C VAL A 27 -4.05 7.42 -0.79
N LYS A 28 -4.50 7.54 0.44
CA LYS A 28 -5.83 7.01 0.82
C LYS A 28 -6.97 7.60 0.00
N PRO A 29 -7.11 8.95 -0.12
CA PRO A 29 -8.20 9.49 -0.94
C PRO A 29 -8.07 9.10 -2.41
N ILE A 30 -6.85 8.92 -2.92
CA ILE A 30 -6.66 8.48 -4.30
C ILE A 30 -7.19 7.07 -4.49
N VAL A 31 -6.81 6.15 -3.60
CA VAL A 31 -7.28 4.76 -3.64
C VAL A 31 -8.81 4.70 -3.57
N GLU A 32 -9.39 5.46 -2.65
CA GLU A 32 -10.84 5.47 -2.48
C GLU A 32 -11.56 6.07 -3.69
N LYS A 33 -10.97 7.06 -4.32
CA LYS A 33 -11.52 7.67 -5.55
C LYS A 33 -11.65 6.63 -6.66
N TYR A 34 -10.71 5.69 -6.75
CA TYR A 34 -10.74 4.64 -7.77
C TYR A 34 -11.47 3.38 -7.31
N GLY A 35 -12.18 3.46 -6.20
CA GLY A 35 -13.02 2.36 -5.72
C GLY A 35 -12.32 1.35 -4.82
N GLY A 36 -11.11 1.65 -4.39
CA GLY A 36 -10.40 0.80 -3.44
C GLY A 36 -10.97 0.92 -2.04
N GLU A 37 -11.02 -0.20 -1.34
CA GLU A 37 -11.50 -0.27 0.03
C GLU A 37 -10.38 -0.83 0.91
N TYR A 38 -9.95 -0.05 1.91
CA TYR A 38 -8.93 -0.50 2.85
C TYR A 38 -9.56 -1.50 3.82
N LEU A 39 -9.07 -2.73 3.79
CA LEU A 39 -9.51 -3.78 4.72
C LEU A 39 -8.56 -3.89 5.90
N VAL A 40 -7.27 -3.67 5.67
CA VAL A 40 -6.23 -3.66 6.69
C VAL A 40 -5.28 -2.51 6.40
N ARG A 41 -4.92 -1.77 7.42
CA ARG A 41 -3.88 -0.74 7.35
C ARG A 41 -3.41 -0.50 8.77
N THR A 42 -2.39 -1.28 9.19
CA THR A 42 -2.04 -1.33 10.60
C THR A 42 -0.54 -1.57 10.81
N GLU A 43 -0.05 -1.10 11.95
CA GLU A 43 1.29 -1.42 12.45
C GLU A 43 1.19 -2.38 13.64
N LYS A 44 -0.03 -2.80 14.02
CA LYS A 44 -0.24 -3.78 15.09
C LYS A 44 -0.19 -5.18 14.49
N ILE A 45 0.96 -5.80 14.55
CA ILE A 45 1.24 -7.05 13.84
C ILE A 45 1.86 -8.05 14.81
N GLN A 46 1.38 -9.29 14.76
CA GLN A 46 2.01 -10.41 15.45
C GLN A 46 2.78 -11.21 14.40
N TYR A 47 4.10 -11.28 14.54
CA TYR A 47 4.92 -11.98 13.57
C TYR A 47 4.98 -13.47 13.90
N LEU A 48 4.84 -14.30 12.86
CA LEU A 48 4.95 -15.75 12.99
C LEU A 48 6.21 -16.30 12.29
N SER A 49 6.82 -15.49 11.43
CA SER A 49 8.01 -15.89 10.65
C SER A 49 9.12 -14.88 10.87
N GLU A 50 10.36 -15.38 10.97
CA GLU A 50 11.52 -14.50 11.13
C GLU A 50 11.80 -13.68 9.88
N GLU A 51 11.43 -14.20 8.72
CA GLU A 51 11.75 -13.60 7.43
C GLU A 51 10.70 -12.57 6.97
N ARG A 52 9.55 -12.51 7.65
CA ARG A 52 8.48 -11.59 7.28
C ARG A 52 8.05 -10.78 8.51
N GLN A 53 8.71 -9.64 8.69
CA GLN A 53 8.45 -8.77 9.84
C GLN A 53 8.30 -7.31 9.41
N PRO A 54 7.30 -7.02 8.54
CA PRO A 54 7.07 -5.64 8.10
C PRO A 54 6.56 -4.78 9.27
N GLN A 55 6.87 -3.49 9.24
CA GLN A 55 6.37 -2.56 10.24
C GLN A 55 4.91 -2.19 9.98
N ARG A 56 4.45 -2.31 8.74
CA ARG A 56 3.06 -2.02 8.38
C ARG A 56 2.57 -3.01 7.35
N VAL A 57 1.32 -3.46 7.49
CA VAL A 57 0.65 -4.29 6.50
C VAL A 57 -0.58 -3.57 6.01
N ILE A 58 -0.77 -3.55 4.69
CA ILE A 58 -1.91 -2.91 4.07
C ILE A 58 -2.58 -3.91 3.13
N LEU A 59 -3.89 -4.00 3.20
CA LEU A 59 -4.70 -4.82 2.31
C LEU A 59 -5.82 -3.95 1.74
N ILE A 60 -5.85 -3.83 0.41
CA ILE A 60 -6.84 -3.02 -0.29
C ILE A 60 -7.61 -3.92 -1.25
N ARG A 61 -8.94 -3.81 -1.22
CA ARG A 61 -9.81 -4.55 -2.12
C ARG A 61 -10.30 -3.64 -3.24
N PHE A 62 -10.23 -4.14 -4.46
CA PHE A 62 -10.87 -3.51 -5.62
C PHE A 62 -11.88 -4.49 -6.21
N ALA A 63 -13.03 -4.01 -6.66
CA ALA A 63 -14.04 -4.88 -7.25
C ALA A 63 -13.57 -5.48 -8.57
N GLU A 64 -12.75 -4.73 -9.33
CA GLU A 64 -12.25 -5.16 -10.63
C GLU A 64 -10.79 -4.80 -10.79
N LYS A 65 -10.07 -5.61 -11.57
CA LYS A 65 -8.65 -5.36 -11.83
C LYS A 65 -8.42 -4.03 -12.56
N GLU A 66 -9.33 -3.66 -13.44
CA GLU A 66 -9.25 -2.42 -14.20
C GLU A 66 -9.22 -1.20 -13.27
N ALA A 67 -10.02 -1.23 -12.19
CA ALA A 67 -10.02 -0.16 -11.20
C ALA A 67 -8.70 -0.07 -10.46
N LEU A 68 -8.14 -1.24 -10.08
CA LEU A 68 -6.84 -1.30 -9.43
C LEU A 68 -5.75 -0.74 -10.34
N ASP A 69 -5.72 -1.18 -11.59
CA ASP A 69 -4.72 -0.73 -12.55
C ASP A 69 -4.85 0.78 -12.82
N ALA A 70 -6.08 1.29 -12.94
CA ALA A 70 -6.32 2.71 -13.16
C ALA A 70 -5.81 3.54 -11.98
N CYS A 71 -6.02 3.06 -10.75
CA CYS A 71 -5.55 3.75 -9.55
C CYS A 71 -4.04 3.93 -9.57
N PHE A 72 -3.31 2.83 -9.73
CA PHE A 72 -1.84 2.86 -9.58
C PHE A 72 -1.11 3.34 -10.83
N SER A 73 -1.81 3.53 -11.95
CA SER A 73 -1.25 4.18 -13.13
C SER A 73 -1.71 5.63 -13.29
N SER A 74 -2.53 6.14 -12.37
CA SER A 74 -3.05 7.50 -12.42
C SER A 74 -1.96 8.55 -12.22
N GLU A 75 -2.20 9.76 -12.75
CA GLU A 75 -1.28 10.88 -12.55
C GLU A 75 -1.20 11.25 -11.07
N GLU A 76 -2.34 11.20 -10.36
CA GLU A 76 -2.39 11.52 -8.94
C GLU A 76 -1.46 10.61 -8.14
N TYR A 77 -1.52 9.30 -8.42
CA TYR A 77 -0.67 8.35 -7.71
C TYR A 77 0.81 8.56 -8.06
N ARG A 78 1.10 8.71 -9.35
CA ARG A 78 2.49 8.91 -9.80
C ARG A 78 3.12 10.16 -9.22
N ALA A 79 2.31 11.19 -8.94
CA ALA A 79 2.79 12.43 -8.34
C ALA A 79 3.34 12.24 -6.92
N ILE A 80 2.87 11.22 -6.20
CA ILE A 80 3.30 10.97 -4.81
C ILE A 80 4.14 9.70 -4.65
N MET A 81 4.18 8.86 -5.67
CA MET A 81 4.83 7.54 -5.60
C MET A 81 6.28 7.61 -5.12
N MET A 82 7.04 8.60 -5.56
CA MET A 82 8.45 8.71 -5.19
C MET A 82 8.65 8.99 -3.70
N LYS A 83 7.68 9.57 -3.03
CA LYS A 83 7.74 9.75 -1.57
C LYS A 83 7.83 8.41 -0.85
N ARG A 84 7.12 7.40 -1.36
CA ARG A 84 7.19 6.04 -0.84
C ARG A 84 8.49 5.35 -1.26
N VAL A 85 8.82 5.42 -2.55
CA VAL A 85 10.01 4.74 -3.09
C VAL A 85 11.29 5.18 -2.37
N ASN A 86 11.37 6.48 -2.06
CA ASN A 86 12.57 7.06 -1.43
C ASN A 86 12.61 6.89 0.09
N SER A 87 11.54 6.41 0.72
CA SER A 87 11.45 6.39 2.18
C SER A 87 11.35 4.99 2.80
N VAL A 88 10.76 4.02 2.09
CA VAL A 88 10.53 2.69 2.65
C VAL A 88 10.77 1.60 1.60
N ASP A 89 10.92 0.36 2.10
CA ASP A 89 10.93 -0.83 1.25
C ASP A 89 9.53 -1.44 1.30
N ALA A 90 8.73 -1.17 0.27
CA ALA A 90 7.37 -1.67 0.17
C ALA A 90 7.33 -2.82 -0.84
N ARG A 91 6.87 -3.98 -0.36
CA ARG A 91 6.78 -5.19 -1.17
C ARG A 91 5.33 -5.56 -1.35
N ALA A 92 4.87 -5.54 -2.59
CA ALA A 92 3.45 -5.68 -2.89
C ALA A 92 3.20 -6.81 -3.86
N VAL A 93 2.02 -7.43 -3.72
CA VAL A 93 1.51 -8.39 -4.68
C VAL A 93 0.06 -8.06 -4.99
N ILE A 94 -0.38 -8.43 -6.17
CA ILE A 94 -1.78 -8.34 -6.57
C ILE A 94 -2.28 -9.77 -6.68
N VAL A 95 -3.38 -10.07 -5.97
CA VAL A 95 -3.94 -11.42 -5.98
C VAL A 95 -5.42 -11.37 -6.32
N GLU A 96 -5.87 -12.39 -7.05
CA GLU A 96 -7.28 -12.55 -7.37
C GLU A 96 -7.99 -13.20 -6.19
N GLY A 97 -9.12 -12.63 -5.80
CA GLY A 97 -9.94 -13.16 -4.73
C GLY A 97 -10.95 -14.19 -5.21
N VAL A 98 -11.65 -14.76 -4.27
CA VAL A 98 -12.72 -15.71 -4.56
C VAL A 98 -14.02 -15.01 -4.92
#